data_7c60724b19251a2c6d75a0ccf98dcd05
#
_entry.id   7c60724b19251a2c6d75a0ccf98dcd05
#
_cell.length_a   1.000
_cell.length_b   1.000
_cell.length_c   1.000
_cell.angle_alpha   90.00
_cell.angle_beta   90.00
_cell.angle_gamma   90.00
#
_symmetry.space_group_name_H-M   'P 1'
#
loop_
_entity.id
_entity.type
_entity.pdbx_description
1 polymer ?
#
loop_
_entity_poly.entity_id
_entity_poly.type
_entity_poly.pdbx_seq_one_letter_code
_entity_poly.pdbx_strand_id
1 'polypeptide(L)'
;MIEKHSNAKMQVWQRGFKYTLTNGYTLSCAFGHGNYCGNRHAHNADLANMDCHKVESSDFEVAVFEPNGDMVDLFPAEDEDGWSDQVIGYVPASALTALIQALKFWPVRENFKDAEVFKGKLHARCHMFRGICKDFMDKADKETANAKG
;
A
#
# COMPACT_ATOMS: atom_id res chain seq x y z
N MET A 1 15.86 14.85 26.84
CA MET A 1 14.50 14.32 26.61
C MET A 1 14.34 13.92 25.17
N ILE A 2 13.95 12.71 24.96
CA ILE A 2 13.71 12.24 23.57
C ILE A 2 12.37 12.78 23.13
N GLU A 3 12.38 13.68 22.17
CA GLU A 3 11.14 14.12 21.56
C GLU A 3 10.45 12.92 20.90
N LYS A 4 9.16 12.77 21.14
CA LYS A 4 8.36 11.85 20.35
C LYS A 4 8.21 12.44 18.96
N HIS A 5 9.11 12.08 18.06
CA HIS A 5 9.11 12.60 16.72
C HIS A 5 7.92 12.13 15.90
N SER A 6 7.16 11.19 16.40
CA SER A 6 6.07 10.71 15.59
C SER A 6 5.06 9.89 16.36
N ASN A 7 3.84 10.01 15.93
CA ASN A 7 2.80 9.04 16.22
C ASN A 7 2.85 7.87 15.22
N ALA A 8 3.93 7.77 14.45
CA ALA A 8 4.12 6.67 13.51
C ALA A 8 4.27 5.36 14.27
N LYS A 9 3.67 4.33 13.75
CA LYS A 9 3.74 3.00 14.36
C LYS A 9 3.71 1.92 13.30
N MET A 10 4.26 0.77 13.68
CA MET A 10 4.21 -0.44 12.85
C MET A 10 3.38 -1.48 13.56
N GLN A 11 2.60 -2.21 12.77
CA GLN A 11 1.81 -3.33 13.25
C GLN A 11 2.07 -4.52 12.33
N VAL A 12 2.28 -5.68 12.93
CA VAL A 12 2.49 -6.93 12.20
C VAL A 12 1.33 -7.86 12.46
N TRP A 13 0.83 -8.47 11.41
CA TRP A 13 -0.13 -9.57 11.55
C TRP A 13 0.32 -10.73 10.67
N GLN A 14 -0.39 -11.84 10.75
CA GLN A 14 -0.01 -13.12 10.12
C GLN A 14 0.28 -13.03 8.63
N ARG A 15 -0.27 -12.03 7.92
CA ARG A 15 -0.19 -11.90 6.46
C ARG A 15 0.32 -10.56 5.99
N GLY A 16 1.14 -9.89 6.79
CA GLY A 16 1.69 -8.63 6.38
C GLY A 16 2.00 -7.67 7.52
N PHE A 17 2.06 -6.39 7.17
CA PHE A 17 2.28 -5.35 8.17
C PHE A 17 1.56 -4.06 7.77
N LYS A 18 1.36 -3.20 8.74
CA LYS A 18 0.82 -1.85 8.57
C LYS A 18 1.82 -0.85 9.12
N TYR A 19 2.00 0.23 8.40
CA TYR A 19 2.81 1.35 8.84
C TYR A 19 1.94 2.60 8.89
N THR A 20 1.78 3.19 10.08
CA THR A 20 1.04 4.43 10.25
C THR A 20 2.02 5.59 10.31
N LEU A 21 1.88 6.52 9.37
CA LEU A 21 2.73 7.70 9.27
C LEU A 21 2.32 8.77 10.29
N THR A 22 3.18 9.76 10.47
CA THR A 22 2.92 10.87 11.40
C THR A 22 1.69 11.69 11.03
N ASN A 23 1.35 11.77 9.74
CA ASN A 23 0.13 12.44 9.29
C ASN A 23 -1.13 11.62 9.51
N GLY A 24 -1.00 10.40 10.04
CA GLY A 24 -2.12 9.52 10.37
C GLY A 24 -2.53 8.54 9.27
N TYR A 25 -2.04 8.69 8.05
CA TYR A 25 -2.29 7.70 7.00
C TYR A 25 -1.59 6.39 7.32
N THR A 26 -2.24 5.28 7.02
CA THR A 26 -1.69 3.95 7.23
C THR A 26 -1.52 3.24 5.90
N LEU A 27 -0.31 2.76 5.64
CA LEU A 27 0.00 1.88 4.53
C LEU A 27 -0.12 0.43 4.99
N SER A 28 -0.94 -0.35 4.31
CA SER A 28 -1.11 -1.77 4.58
C SER A 28 -0.45 -2.56 3.47
N CYS A 29 0.44 -3.47 3.85
CA CYS A 29 1.16 -4.35 2.92
C CYS A 29 0.83 -5.79 3.29
N ALA A 30 0.02 -6.44 2.48
CA ALA A 30 -0.44 -7.79 2.73
C ALA A 30 0.16 -8.77 1.73
N PHE A 31 0.56 -9.92 2.21
CA PHE A 31 1.08 -11.00 1.37
C PHE A 31 0.73 -12.35 2.00
N GLY A 32 0.81 -13.40 1.20
CA GLY A 32 0.43 -14.72 1.62
C GLY A 32 -0.89 -15.18 1.01
N HIS A 33 -1.42 -16.28 1.49
CA HIS A 33 -2.63 -16.89 0.95
C HIS A 33 -3.82 -15.92 1.00
N GLY A 34 -4.50 -15.79 -0.13
CA GLY A 34 -5.68 -14.94 -0.23
C GLY A 34 -5.41 -13.48 -0.55
N ASN A 35 -4.14 -13.04 -0.54
CA ASN A 35 -3.76 -11.68 -0.93
C ASN A 35 -3.27 -11.65 -2.38
N TYR A 36 -3.42 -10.52 -3.04
CA TYR A 36 -2.95 -10.34 -4.42
C TYR A 36 -1.43 -10.10 -4.42
N CYS A 37 -0.69 -11.21 -4.33
CA CYS A 37 0.77 -11.23 -4.28
C CYS A 37 1.28 -12.57 -4.80
N GLY A 38 2.61 -12.68 -4.96
CA GLY A 38 3.23 -13.87 -5.54
C GLY A 38 2.99 -15.18 -4.78
N ASN A 39 2.75 -15.12 -3.47
CA ASN A 39 2.46 -16.31 -2.66
C ASN A 39 0.98 -16.46 -2.31
N ARG A 40 0.10 -15.86 -3.10
CA ARG A 40 -1.36 -15.90 -2.92
C ARG A 40 -1.93 -17.30 -2.76
N HIS A 41 -1.35 -18.27 -3.43
CA HIS A 41 -1.83 -19.66 -3.48
C HIS A 41 -1.12 -20.60 -2.50
N ALA A 42 -0.37 -20.06 -1.53
CA ALA A 42 0.22 -20.87 -0.49
C ALA A 42 -0.91 -21.60 0.29
N HIS A 43 -0.73 -22.90 0.50
CA HIS A 43 -1.74 -23.72 1.16
C HIS A 43 -1.83 -23.39 2.66
N ASN A 44 -3.05 -23.49 3.21
CA ASN A 44 -3.28 -23.29 4.64
C ASN A 44 -2.43 -24.20 5.52
N ALA A 45 -2.17 -25.44 5.07
CA ALA A 45 -1.30 -26.38 5.78
C ALA A 45 0.12 -25.84 5.89
N ASP A 46 0.63 -25.21 4.83
CA ASP A 46 1.95 -24.60 4.82
C ASP A 46 1.99 -23.41 5.78
N LEU A 47 0.92 -22.62 5.80
CA LEU A 47 0.79 -21.47 6.71
C LEU A 47 0.70 -21.92 8.17
N ALA A 48 -0.01 -23.03 8.46
CA ALA A 48 -0.16 -23.54 9.81
C ALA A 48 1.15 -24.07 10.39
N ASN A 49 2.04 -24.56 9.53
CA ASN A 49 3.32 -25.14 9.92
C ASN A 49 4.49 -24.17 9.79
N MET A 50 4.25 -22.98 9.24
CA MET A 50 5.29 -21.98 9.08
C MET A 50 5.46 -21.17 10.35
N ASP A 51 6.72 -21.07 10.79
CA ASP A 51 7.08 -19.99 11.69
C ASP A 51 6.79 -18.68 10.97
N CYS A 52 6.08 -17.77 11.62
CA CYS A 52 5.64 -16.52 11.00
C CYS A 52 6.80 -15.70 10.40
N HIS A 53 8.00 -15.82 10.95
CA HIS A 53 9.19 -15.14 10.43
C HIS A 53 9.72 -15.72 9.11
N LYS A 54 9.18 -16.85 8.65
CA LYS A 54 9.54 -17.45 7.36
C LYS A 54 8.58 -17.09 6.24
N VAL A 55 7.53 -16.35 6.54
CA VAL A 55 6.62 -15.88 5.51
C VAL A 55 7.29 -14.73 4.77
N GLU A 56 7.58 -14.94 3.50
CA GLU A 56 8.24 -13.95 2.65
C GLU A 56 7.54 -13.85 1.31
N SER A 57 7.66 -12.69 0.69
CA SER A 57 7.16 -12.45 -0.66
C SER A 57 7.98 -11.33 -1.28
N SER A 58 8.17 -11.40 -2.60
CA SER A 58 8.83 -10.33 -3.36
C SER A 58 7.85 -9.23 -3.76
N ASP A 59 6.56 -9.44 -3.57
CA ASP A 59 5.51 -8.47 -3.84
C ASP A 59 4.40 -8.55 -2.79
N PHE A 60 3.50 -7.57 -2.79
CA PHE A 60 2.42 -7.50 -1.82
C PHE A 60 1.20 -6.80 -2.39
N GLU A 61 0.08 -6.97 -1.70
CA GLU A 61 -1.14 -6.21 -1.94
C GLU A 61 -1.13 -4.98 -1.05
N VAL A 62 -1.37 -3.82 -1.65
CA VAL A 62 -1.32 -2.53 -0.98
C VAL A 62 -2.71 -1.95 -0.77
N ALA A 63 -2.96 -1.41 0.41
CA ALA A 63 -4.11 -0.58 0.72
C ALA A 63 -3.65 0.62 1.55
N VAL A 64 -4.44 1.70 1.53
CA VAL A 64 -4.17 2.89 2.32
C VAL A 64 -5.40 3.23 3.14
N PHE A 65 -5.19 3.55 4.41
CA PHE A 65 -6.26 3.96 5.32
C PHE A 65 -6.05 5.43 5.70
N GLU A 66 -7.15 6.19 5.72
CA GLU A 66 -7.14 7.56 6.24
C GLU A 66 -6.95 7.56 7.76
N PRO A 67 -6.57 8.72 8.33
CA PRO A 67 -6.45 8.84 9.80
C PRO A 67 -7.70 8.43 10.58
N ASN A 68 -8.89 8.58 9.98
CA ASN A 68 -10.15 8.16 10.60
C ASN A 68 -10.42 6.66 10.52
N GLY A 69 -9.55 5.89 9.86
CA GLY A 69 -9.69 4.45 9.71
C GLY A 69 -10.38 3.99 8.43
N ASP A 70 -10.90 4.93 7.64
CA ASP A 70 -11.55 4.57 6.37
C ASP A 70 -10.51 4.17 5.32
N MET A 71 -10.83 3.13 4.56
CA MET A 71 -9.99 2.71 3.44
C MET A 71 -10.13 3.71 2.29
N VAL A 72 -8.98 4.11 1.74
CA VAL A 72 -8.95 5.05 0.62
C VAL A 72 -9.29 4.32 -0.68
N ASP A 73 -10.13 4.94 -1.50
CA ASP A 73 -10.38 4.47 -2.87
C ASP A 73 -9.21 4.88 -3.75
N LEU A 74 -8.29 3.94 -3.98
CA LEU A 74 -7.10 4.20 -4.78
C LEU A 74 -7.41 4.37 -6.26
N PHE A 75 -8.56 3.85 -6.70
CA PHE A 75 -9.09 4.01 -8.06
C PHE A 75 -10.46 4.69 -7.98
N PRO A 76 -10.50 6.02 -7.80
CA PRO A 76 -11.78 6.71 -7.74
C PRO A 76 -12.59 6.52 -9.03
N ALA A 77 -13.90 6.38 -8.89
CA ALA A 77 -14.79 6.06 -10.00
C ALA A 77 -14.74 7.09 -11.14
N GLU A 78 -14.41 8.34 -10.84
CA GLU A 78 -14.31 9.39 -11.83
C GLU A 78 -13.13 9.25 -12.79
N ASP A 79 -12.11 8.43 -12.43
CA ASP A 79 -10.90 8.29 -13.23
C ASP A 79 -11.03 7.33 -14.39
N GLU A 80 -11.93 6.36 -14.28
CA GLU A 80 -12.00 5.24 -15.20
C GLU A 80 -13.47 4.93 -15.51
N ASP A 81 -13.78 3.70 -15.79
CA ASP A 81 -15.09 3.24 -16.23
C ASP A 81 -16.17 3.20 -15.12
N GLY A 82 -16.08 4.06 -14.14
CA GLY A 82 -17.01 4.09 -13.01
C GLY A 82 -16.74 3.01 -11.97
N TRP A 83 -15.65 2.26 -12.12
CA TRP A 83 -15.23 1.22 -11.20
C TRP A 83 -14.20 1.77 -10.22
N SER A 84 -14.34 1.41 -8.96
CA SER A 84 -13.37 1.82 -7.94
C SER A 84 -12.79 0.60 -7.25
N ASP A 85 -11.54 0.70 -6.82
CA ASP A 85 -10.89 -0.33 -6.05
C ASP A 85 -10.07 0.30 -4.93
N GLN A 86 -9.95 -0.44 -3.85
CA GLN A 86 -9.27 0.01 -2.64
C GLN A 86 -7.90 -0.65 -2.46
N VAL A 87 -7.55 -1.59 -3.32
CA VAL A 87 -6.28 -2.32 -3.22
C VAL A 87 -5.56 -2.36 -4.56
N ILE A 88 -4.24 -2.44 -4.48
CA ILE A 88 -3.39 -2.67 -5.65
C ILE A 88 -2.59 -3.94 -5.38
N GLY A 89 -2.78 -4.95 -6.20
CA GLY A 89 -2.08 -6.23 -6.06
C GLY A 89 -0.73 -6.26 -6.77
N TYR A 90 0.10 -7.22 -6.38
CA TYR A 90 1.36 -7.55 -7.04
C TYR A 90 2.35 -6.38 -7.11
N VAL A 91 2.37 -5.54 -6.10
CA VAL A 91 3.30 -4.41 -6.02
C VAL A 91 4.65 -4.94 -5.51
N PRO A 92 5.74 -4.71 -6.25
CA PRO A 92 7.05 -5.18 -5.81
C PRO A 92 7.47 -4.62 -4.45
N ALA A 93 8.09 -5.43 -3.62
CA ALA A 93 8.59 -4.99 -2.31
C ALA A 93 9.53 -3.79 -2.42
N SER A 94 10.26 -3.69 -3.53
CA SER A 94 11.16 -2.55 -3.80
C SER A 94 10.43 -1.20 -3.87
N ALA A 95 9.11 -1.18 -4.09
CA ALA A 95 8.31 0.04 -4.13
C ALA A 95 8.05 0.63 -2.73
N LEU A 96 8.24 -0.14 -1.67
CA LEU A 96 7.80 0.23 -0.32
C LEU A 96 8.30 1.61 0.12
N THR A 97 9.57 1.89 -0.04
CA THR A 97 10.16 3.18 0.36
C THR A 97 9.54 4.35 -0.39
N ALA A 98 9.36 4.21 -1.71
CA ALA A 98 8.74 5.25 -2.53
C ALA A 98 7.29 5.50 -2.12
N LEU A 99 6.54 4.45 -1.79
CA LEU A 99 5.15 4.56 -1.37
C LEU A 99 5.04 5.27 -0.01
N ILE A 100 5.90 4.95 0.93
CA ILE A 100 5.94 5.63 2.23
C ILE A 100 6.28 7.11 2.03
N GLN A 101 7.26 7.43 1.20
CA GLN A 101 7.64 8.82 0.92
C GLN A 101 6.48 9.60 0.29
N ALA A 102 5.76 8.97 -0.63
CA ALA A 102 4.59 9.61 -1.27
C ALA A 102 3.50 9.93 -0.26
N LEU A 103 3.21 9.02 0.66
CA LEU A 103 2.15 9.20 1.65
C LEU A 103 2.41 10.35 2.61
N LYS A 104 3.65 10.74 2.83
CA LYS A 104 4.00 11.87 3.70
C LYS A 104 3.37 13.19 3.24
N PHE A 105 3.08 13.30 1.96
CA PHE A 105 2.55 14.54 1.36
C PHE A 105 1.05 14.49 1.12
N TRP A 106 0.38 13.45 1.60
CA TRP A 106 -1.07 13.32 1.42
C TRP A 106 -1.81 14.30 2.31
N PRO A 107 -2.91 14.90 1.82
CA PRO A 107 -3.65 15.92 2.55
C PRO A 107 -4.39 15.33 3.75
N VAL A 108 -4.44 16.07 4.84
CA VAL A 108 -5.17 15.71 6.06
C VAL A 108 -6.45 16.53 6.12
N ARG A 109 -7.61 15.88 6.34
CA ARG A 109 -8.93 16.53 6.28
C ARG A 109 -9.04 17.80 7.12
N GLU A 110 -8.48 17.76 8.32
CA GLU A 110 -8.57 18.86 9.28
C GLU A 110 -7.91 20.15 8.77
N ASN A 111 -7.02 20.04 7.80
CA ASN A 111 -6.33 21.20 7.23
C ASN A 111 -7.15 21.88 6.11
N PHE A 112 -8.32 21.37 5.81
CA PHE A 112 -9.16 21.87 4.72
C PHE A 112 -10.53 22.25 5.21
N LYS A 113 -10.95 23.49 4.90
CA LYS A 113 -12.31 23.97 5.19
C LYS A 113 -13.32 23.45 4.18
N ASP A 114 -12.88 23.25 2.94
CA ASP A 114 -13.71 22.81 1.83
C ASP A 114 -13.45 21.33 1.55
N ALA A 115 -14.50 20.52 1.70
CA ALA A 115 -14.43 19.08 1.50
C ALA A 115 -14.10 18.71 0.04
N GLU A 116 -14.59 19.49 -0.92
CA GLU A 116 -14.33 19.22 -2.34
C GLU A 116 -12.88 19.51 -2.71
N VAL A 117 -12.28 20.54 -2.13
CA VAL A 117 -10.86 20.85 -2.32
C VAL A 117 -10.01 19.71 -1.75
N PHE A 118 -10.34 19.24 -0.54
CA PHE A 118 -9.66 18.09 0.05
C PHE A 118 -9.75 16.86 -0.85
N LYS A 119 -10.97 16.54 -1.30
CA LYS A 119 -11.25 15.39 -2.16
C LYS A 119 -10.42 15.44 -3.45
N GLY A 120 -10.35 16.60 -4.08
CA GLY A 120 -9.54 16.78 -5.30
C GLY A 120 -8.05 16.57 -5.07
N LYS A 121 -7.53 17.07 -3.95
CA LYS A 121 -6.12 16.87 -3.60
C LYS A 121 -5.81 15.42 -3.28
N LEU A 122 -6.69 14.75 -2.55
CA LEU A 122 -6.54 13.31 -2.25
C LEU A 122 -6.58 12.49 -3.54
N HIS A 123 -7.51 12.81 -4.43
CA HIS A 123 -7.64 12.15 -5.73
C HIS A 123 -6.34 12.24 -6.54
N ALA A 124 -5.73 13.43 -6.58
CA ALA A 124 -4.46 13.63 -7.28
C ALA A 124 -3.34 12.77 -6.66
N ARG A 125 -3.33 12.64 -5.34
CA ARG A 125 -2.35 11.79 -4.64
C ARG A 125 -2.57 10.31 -4.94
N CYS A 126 -3.82 9.86 -5.01
CA CYS A 126 -4.14 8.48 -5.40
C CYS A 126 -3.62 8.19 -6.81
N HIS A 127 -3.80 9.11 -7.74
CA HIS A 127 -3.30 8.97 -9.10
C HIS A 127 -1.77 8.82 -9.13
N MET A 128 -1.06 9.67 -8.39
CA MET A 128 0.41 9.58 -8.28
C MET A 128 0.85 8.28 -7.63
N PHE A 129 0.13 7.83 -6.60
CA PHE A 129 0.42 6.57 -5.91
C PHE A 129 0.30 5.37 -6.85
N ARG A 130 -0.76 5.33 -7.64
CA ARG A 130 -0.93 4.29 -8.67
C ARG A 130 0.21 4.31 -9.69
N GLY A 131 0.63 5.50 -10.10
CA GLY A 131 1.76 5.67 -11.01
C GLY A 131 3.05 5.09 -10.46
N ILE A 132 3.34 5.32 -9.19
CA ILE A 132 4.51 4.74 -8.51
C ILE A 132 4.43 3.22 -8.53
N CYS A 133 3.30 2.64 -8.15
CA CYS A 133 3.11 1.20 -8.17
C CYS A 133 3.34 0.63 -9.56
N LYS A 134 2.76 1.25 -10.57
CA LYS A 134 2.90 0.81 -11.96
C LYS A 134 4.35 0.85 -12.43
N ASP A 135 5.07 1.94 -12.14
CA ASP A 135 6.47 2.10 -12.54
C ASP A 135 7.33 0.98 -11.96
N PHE A 136 7.14 0.64 -10.70
CA PHE A 136 7.88 -0.44 -10.07
C PHE A 136 7.48 -1.81 -10.62
N MET A 137 6.18 -2.02 -10.90
CA MET A 137 5.70 -3.26 -11.52
C MET A 137 6.31 -3.46 -12.91
N ASP A 138 6.32 -2.41 -13.75
CA ASP A 138 6.89 -2.46 -15.09
C ASP A 138 8.39 -2.73 -15.03
N LYS A 139 9.10 -2.11 -14.09
CA LYS A 139 10.53 -2.33 -13.89
C LYS A 139 10.82 -3.77 -13.47
N ALA A 140 10.05 -4.32 -12.57
CA ALA A 140 10.18 -5.70 -12.12
C ALA A 140 9.95 -6.68 -13.27
N ASP A 141 8.96 -6.42 -14.12
CA ASP A 141 8.67 -7.25 -15.30
C ASP A 141 9.84 -7.24 -16.28
N LYS A 142 10.46 -6.09 -16.51
CA LYS A 142 11.65 -5.98 -17.38
C LYS A 142 12.85 -6.74 -16.80
N GLU A 143 13.08 -6.64 -15.51
CA GLU A 143 14.16 -7.36 -14.84
C GLU A 143 13.95 -8.88 -14.95
N THR A 144 12.72 -9.34 -14.78
CA THR A 144 12.36 -10.75 -14.95
C THR A 144 12.58 -11.23 -16.39
N ALA A 145 12.17 -10.44 -17.36
CA ALA A 145 12.37 -10.75 -18.78
C ALA A 145 13.85 -10.83 -19.13
N ASN A 146 14.66 -9.91 -18.63
CA ASN A 146 16.11 -9.91 -18.85
C ASN A 146 16.80 -11.12 -18.20
N ALA A 147 16.32 -11.54 -17.03
CA ALA A 147 16.87 -12.70 -16.32
C ALA A 147 16.59 -14.00 -17.04
N LYS A 148 15.49 -14.07 -17.82
CA LYS A 148 15.14 -15.26 -18.62
C LYS A 148 15.79 -15.28 -20.00
N GLY A 149 16.32 -14.17 -20.43
CA GLY A 149 17.01 -14.03 -21.68
C GLY A 149 18.48 -14.38 -21.55
#